data_dcbe0bc3bfa842e2877620f466744cce
#
_entry.id   dcbe0bc3bfa842e2877620f466744cce
#
_cell.length_a   1.000
_cell.length_b   1.000
_cell.length_c   1.000
_cell.angle_alpha   90.00
_cell.angle_beta   90.00
_cell.angle_gamma   90.00
#
_symmetry.space_group_name_H-M   'P 1'
#
loop_
_entity.id
_entity.type
_entity.pdbx_description
1 polymer ?
#
loop_
_entity_poly.entity_id
_entity_poly.type
_entity_poly.pdbx_seq_one_letter_code
_entity_poly.pdbx_strand_id
1 'polypeptide(L)'
;MIIVVTIIIIINIIPVIERAGGKVLVRAPVSGIVAKGGKVCGVNVSKGTAGNIEILAPMVISSAGLYNTFQRLLPKELAAKSYYTGICKDLKPGVAAMNVFLGLNKSKKELGLKRQNMWAFTSNDLNRIGEDYIQLDVDNAIDAEIPLLFISFPSAKDPQWENHPGREEKSTCAIVTLANWEWFKKWEDAALKKRGDNYDEVKNSIGHQMIEQTCKLYPQIRDCIDFTEIGSPVTNKHYIAQPHGEIYGLDHSIERFDPMMVAKLRPATDVPGLFLTGQDILSCGFTGALFAGVIGAQAALGRNVMGDLISLHNKLESSNASITDVRAGVYIEDVKKNQ
;
A
#
# COMPACT_ATOMS: atom_id res chain seq x y z
N MET A 1 5.51 9.33 -2.11
CA MET A 1 6.52 8.23 -2.05
C MET A 1 5.93 6.89 -2.46
N ILE A 2 4.78 6.50 -1.93
CA ILE A 2 4.15 5.21 -2.27
C ILE A 2 3.87 5.09 -3.77
N ILE A 3 3.31 6.10 -4.42
CA ILE A 3 2.97 6.07 -5.85
C ILE A 3 4.23 5.96 -6.73
N VAL A 4 5.28 6.74 -6.47
CA VAL A 4 6.53 6.70 -7.28
C VAL A 4 7.26 5.38 -7.09
N VAL A 5 7.39 4.88 -5.87
CA VAL A 5 7.99 3.58 -5.58
C VAL A 5 7.15 2.46 -6.20
N THR A 6 5.82 2.52 -6.09
CA THR A 6 4.92 1.54 -6.70
C THR A 6 5.05 1.54 -8.23
N ILE A 7 5.12 2.70 -8.89
CA ILE A 7 5.30 2.79 -10.33
C ILE A 7 6.65 2.22 -10.76
N ILE A 8 7.75 2.56 -10.08
CA ILE A 8 9.08 2.02 -10.39
C ILE A 8 9.11 0.51 -10.24
N ILE A 9 8.49 -0.04 -9.20
CA ILE A 9 8.42 -1.48 -8.97
C ILE A 9 7.58 -2.16 -10.05
N ILE A 10 6.41 -1.61 -10.36
CA ILE A 10 5.52 -2.15 -11.40
C ILE A 10 6.25 -2.18 -12.74
N ILE A 11 6.90 -1.09 -13.15
CA ILE A 11 7.65 -1.00 -14.41
C ILE A 11 8.79 -2.03 -14.47
N ASN A 12 9.45 -2.34 -13.35
CA ASN A 12 10.53 -3.33 -13.33
C ASN A 12 10.02 -4.77 -13.20
N ILE A 13 8.90 -5.01 -12.49
CA ILE A 13 8.36 -6.35 -12.24
C ILE A 13 7.52 -6.86 -13.42
N ILE A 14 6.73 -6.00 -14.06
CA ILE A 14 5.86 -6.41 -15.18
C ILE A 14 6.66 -7.11 -16.29
N PRO A 15 7.79 -6.58 -16.79
CA PRO A 15 8.58 -7.28 -17.81
C PRO A 15 9.09 -8.65 -17.37
N VAL A 16 9.38 -8.82 -16.06
CA VAL A 16 9.81 -10.13 -15.52
C VAL A 16 8.67 -11.15 -15.58
N ILE A 17 7.46 -10.73 -15.20
CA ILE A 17 6.25 -11.57 -15.26
C ILE A 17 5.96 -11.96 -16.71
N GLU A 18 5.99 -11.00 -17.62
CA GLU A 18 5.67 -11.22 -19.04
C GLU A 18 6.70 -12.12 -19.74
N ARG A 19 7.99 -11.95 -19.46
CA ARG A 19 9.05 -12.86 -19.97
C ARG A 19 8.89 -14.30 -19.46
N ALA A 20 8.33 -14.47 -18.27
CA ALA A 20 7.99 -15.78 -17.72
C ALA A 20 6.67 -16.36 -18.29
N GLY A 21 6.04 -15.71 -19.26
CA GLY A 21 4.76 -16.13 -19.86
C GLY A 21 3.54 -15.71 -19.08
N GLY A 22 3.70 -14.94 -17.99
CA GLY A 22 2.62 -14.37 -17.22
C GLY A 22 1.99 -13.15 -17.86
N LYS A 23 0.91 -12.63 -17.25
CA LYS A 23 0.24 -11.40 -17.69
C LYS A 23 -0.14 -10.54 -16.52
N VAL A 24 -0.11 -9.23 -16.69
CA VAL A 24 -0.61 -8.25 -15.72
C VAL A 24 -1.85 -7.59 -16.29
N LEU A 25 -2.96 -7.68 -15.57
CA LEU A 25 -4.22 -7.08 -15.94
C LEU A 25 -4.49 -5.87 -15.02
N VAL A 26 -4.67 -4.70 -15.61
CA VAL A 26 -5.11 -3.48 -14.93
C VAL A 26 -6.58 -3.22 -15.23
N ARG A 27 -7.26 -2.43 -14.38
CA ARG A 27 -8.71 -2.19 -14.47
C ARG A 27 -9.53 -3.49 -14.50
N ALA A 28 -9.05 -4.47 -13.73
CA ALA A 28 -9.60 -5.81 -13.66
C ALA A 28 -9.98 -6.15 -12.20
N PRO A 29 -11.00 -5.50 -11.62
CA PRO A 29 -11.39 -5.72 -10.24
C PRO A 29 -11.90 -7.16 -10.06
N VAL A 30 -11.29 -7.87 -9.13
CA VAL A 30 -11.75 -9.21 -8.73
C VAL A 30 -13.01 -9.05 -7.88
N SER A 31 -14.11 -9.66 -8.33
CA SER A 31 -15.40 -9.62 -7.65
C SER A 31 -15.69 -10.88 -6.80
N GLY A 32 -14.91 -11.94 -6.96
CA GLY A 32 -15.05 -13.16 -6.19
C GLY A 32 -13.98 -14.20 -6.51
N ILE A 33 -13.76 -15.13 -5.59
CA ILE A 33 -12.92 -16.31 -5.77
C ILE A 33 -13.82 -17.47 -6.19
N VAL A 34 -13.42 -18.19 -7.23
CA VAL A 34 -14.13 -19.36 -7.75
C VAL A 34 -13.61 -20.62 -7.04
N ALA A 35 -14.53 -21.45 -6.59
CA ALA A 35 -14.21 -22.74 -5.99
C ALA A 35 -15.12 -23.87 -6.52
N LYS A 36 -14.54 -25.05 -6.70
CA LYS A 36 -15.27 -26.27 -7.13
C LYS A 36 -14.82 -27.43 -6.22
N GLY A 37 -15.78 -28.19 -5.70
CA GLY A 37 -15.48 -29.34 -4.82
C GLY A 37 -14.68 -28.94 -3.55
N GLY A 38 -14.91 -27.77 -2.98
CA GLY A 38 -14.19 -27.30 -1.78
C GLY A 38 -12.77 -26.77 -2.03
N LYS A 39 -12.31 -26.71 -3.28
CA LYS A 39 -10.99 -26.20 -3.68
C LYS A 39 -11.14 -24.94 -4.52
N VAL A 40 -10.30 -23.94 -4.22
CA VAL A 40 -10.19 -22.74 -5.04
C VAL A 40 -9.59 -23.09 -6.40
N CYS A 41 -10.20 -22.56 -7.47
CA CYS A 41 -9.82 -22.88 -8.85
C CYS A 41 -9.87 -21.66 -9.80
N GLY A 42 -9.92 -20.44 -9.29
CA GLY A 42 -9.90 -19.23 -10.10
C GLY A 42 -10.48 -18.02 -9.42
N VAL A 43 -10.72 -16.99 -10.21
CA VAL A 43 -11.33 -15.73 -9.78
C VAL A 43 -12.35 -15.21 -10.81
N ASN A 44 -13.35 -14.49 -10.34
CA ASN A 44 -14.25 -13.68 -11.16
C ASN A 44 -13.73 -12.25 -11.26
N VAL A 45 -13.58 -11.76 -12.47
CA VAL A 45 -13.17 -10.39 -12.76
C VAL A 45 -14.37 -9.63 -13.33
N SER A 46 -14.73 -8.51 -12.73
CA SER A 46 -15.83 -7.67 -13.21
C SER A 46 -15.39 -6.83 -14.41
N LYS A 47 -16.21 -6.85 -15.47
CA LYS A 47 -16.09 -5.96 -16.65
C LYS A 47 -17.21 -4.93 -16.73
N GLY A 48 -17.72 -4.48 -15.60
CA GLY A 48 -18.82 -3.52 -15.55
C GLY A 48 -20.07 -4.06 -16.25
N THR A 49 -20.61 -3.31 -17.21
CA THR A 49 -21.81 -3.69 -17.96
C THR A 49 -21.66 -4.95 -18.84
N ALA A 50 -20.43 -5.35 -19.17
CA ALA A 50 -20.14 -6.57 -19.94
C ALA A 50 -20.17 -7.85 -19.10
N GLY A 51 -20.50 -7.75 -17.81
CA GLY A 51 -20.61 -8.89 -16.90
C GLY A 51 -19.27 -9.32 -16.28
N ASN A 52 -19.25 -10.52 -15.73
CA ASN A 52 -18.06 -11.09 -15.10
C ASN A 52 -17.36 -12.09 -16.03
N ILE A 53 -16.04 -12.12 -15.97
CA ILE A 53 -15.22 -13.12 -16.64
C ILE A 53 -14.59 -14.02 -15.58
N GLU A 54 -14.76 -15.32 -15.74
CA GLU A 54 -14.08 -16.31 -14.91
C GLU A 54 -12.68 -16.58 -15.46
N ILE A 55 -11.66 -16.40 -14.62
CA ILE A 55 -10.28 -16.77 -14.92
C ILE A 55 -9.92 -17.97 -14.05
N LEU A 56 -9.73 -19.12 -14.71
CA LEU A 56 -9.39 -20.37 -14.02
C LEU A 56 -7.89 -20.49 -13.79
N ALA A 57 -7.51 -20.97 -12.61
CA ALA A 57 -6.14 -21.27 -12.23
C ALA A 57 -6.12 -22.37 -11.15
N PRO A 58 -5.10 -23.24 -11.11
CA PRO A 58 -5.00 -24.31 -10.13
C PRO A 58 -4.81 -23.82 -8.70
N MET A 59 -4.36 -22.56 -8.52
CA MET A 59 -4.21 -21.87 -7.24
C MET A 59 -4.47 -20.37 -7.39
N VAL A 60 -4.84 -19.74 -6.30
CA VAL A 60 -5.00 -18.29 -6.17
C VAL A 60 -4.13 -17.80 -5.02
N ILE A 61 -3.33 -16.76 -5.24
CA ILE A 61 -2.57 -16.06 -4.21
C ILE A 61 -3.23 -14.70 -4.02
N SER A 62 -3.82 -14.47 -2.84
CA SER A 62 -4.52 -13.21 -2.53
C SER A 62 -3.60 -12.26 -1.77
N SER A 63 -3.43 -11.05 -2.28
CA SER A 63 -2.84 -9.88 -1.60
C SER A 63 -3.89 -8.81 -1.25
N ALA A 64 -5.17 -9.16 -1.34
CA ALA A 64 -6.28 -8.24 -1.10
C ALA A 64 -6.51 -7.90 0.38
N GLY A 65 -5.75 -8.50 1.28
CA GLY A 65 -5.94 -8.45 2.73
C GLY A 65 -6.91 -9.51 3.23
N LEU A 66 -6.84 -9.79 4.53
CA LEU A 66 -7.63 -10.85 5.16
C LEU A 66 -9.14 -10.57 5.08
N TYR A 67 -9.57 -9.37 5.42
CA TYR A 67 -10.98 -8.97 5.39
C TYR A 67 -11.57 -9.14 3.98
N ASN A 68 -10.91 -8.58 2.96
CA ASN A 68 -11.39 -8.71 1.60
C ASN A 68 -11.42 -10.17 1.15
N THR A 69 -10.39 -10.95 1.48
CA THR A 69 -10.29 -12.35 1.04
C THR A 69 -11.38 -13.21 1.67
N PHE A 70 -11.54 -13.15 3.00
CA PHE A 70 -12.43 -14.08 3.73
C PHE A 70 -13.86 -13.57 3.94
N GLN A 71 -14.08 -12.26 3.95
CA GLN A 71 -15.43 -11.71 4.17
C GLN A 71 -16.14 -11.30 2.88
N ARG A 72 -15.39 -11.05 1.77
CA ARG A 72 -15.98 -10.53 0.53
C ARG A 72 -15.77 -11.42 -0.69
N LEU A 73 -14.54 -11.96 -0.87
CA LEU A 73 -14.17 -12.63 -2.12
C LEU A 73 -14.38 -14.13 -2.09
N LEU A 74 -14.10 -14.80 -0.96
CA LEU A 74 -14.25 -16.23 -0.82
C LEU A 74 -15.74 -16.63 -0.72
N PRO A 75 -16.18 -17.74 -1.37
CA PRO A 75 -17.54 -18.26 -1.16
C PRO A 75 -17.87 -18.46 0.32
N LYS A 76 -19.07 -18.04 0.72
CA LYS A 76 -19.47 -17.98 2.14
C LYS A 76 -19.33 -19.35 2.86
N GLU A 77 -19.63 -20.44 2.16
CA GLU A 77 -19.53 -21.80 2.72
C GLU A 77 -18.09 -22.22 3.05
N LEU A 78 -17.12 -21.74 2.25
CA LEU A 78 -15.68 -21.98 2.51
C LEU A 78 -15.17 -21.03 3.59
N ALA A 79 -15.53 -19.75 3.51
CA ALA A 79 -15.17 -18.76 4.52
C ALA A 79 -15.65 -19.18 5.91
N ALA A 80 -16.89 -19.67 6.04
CA ALA A 80 -17.44 -20.12 7.33
C ALA A 80 -16.71 -21.29 7.98
N LYS A 81 -16.03 -22.10 7.18
CA LYS A 81 -15.24 -23.25 7.65
C LYS A 81 -13.78 -22.91 7.95
N SER A 82 -13.30 -21.79 7.43
CA SER A 82 -11.92 -21.38 7.59
C SER A 82 -11.66 -20.72 8.95
N TYR A 83 -10.57 -21.08 9.59
CA TYR A 83 -10.14 -20.43 10.84
C TYR A 83 -9.75 -18.96 10.64
N TYR A 84 -9.41 -18.53 9.41
CA TYR A 84 -9.13 -17.14 9.10
C TYR A 84 -10.34 -16.22 9.32
N THR A 85 -11.55 -16.74 9.20
CA THR A 85 -12.76 -15.98 9.56
C THR A 85 -12.81 -15.68 11.07
N GLY A 86 -12.28 -16.56 11.91
CA GLY A 86 -12.04 -16.30 13.33
C GLY A 86 -10.99 -15.21 13.53
N ILE A 87 -9.84 -15.31 12.86
CA ILE A 87 -8.77 -14.30 12.93
C ILE A 87 -9.30 -12.89 12.55
N CYS A 88 -10.15 -12.80 11.53
CA CYS A 88 -10.79 -11.53 11.15
C CYS A 88 -11.72 -10.95 12.24
N LYS A 89 -12.15 -11.73 13.21
CA LYS A 89 -12.92 -11.26 14.37
C LYS A 89 -12.03 -10.89 15.55
N ASP A 90 -10.91 -11.61 15.70
CA ASP A 90 -9.98 -11.43 16.82
C ASP A 90 -9.06 -10.21 16.60
N LEU A 91 -8.65 -9.97 15.35
CA LEU A 91 -7.80 -8.85 14.99
C LEU A 91 -8.63 -7.69 14.41
N LYS A 92 -8.16 -6.46 14.63
CA LYS A 92 -8.81 -5.25 14.13
C LYS A 92 -8.16 -4.78 12.81
N PRO A 93 -8.89 -4.04 11.95
CA PRO A 93 -8.26 -3.26 10.89
C PRO A 93 -7.35 -2.21 11.50
N GLY A 94 -6.26 -1.90 10.79
CA GLY A 94 -5.35 -0.85 11.18
C GLY A 94 -5.99 0.54 11.07
N VAL A 95 -5.26 1.54 11.51
CA VAL A 95 -5.72 2.92 11.49
C VAL A 95 -5.83 3.43 10.05
N ALA A 96 -6.87 4.22 9.80
CA ALA A 96 -7.00 4.96 8.55
C ALA A 96 -6.06 6.17 8.53
N ALA A 97 -5.91 6.80 7.37
CA ALA A 97 -5.04 7.96 7.22
C ALA A 97 -5.64 9.04 6.34
N MET A 98 -5.29 10.29 6.67
CA MET A 98 -5.34 11.42 5.75
C MET A 98 -4.01 11.57 5.03
N ASN A 99 -4.09 11.97 3.76
CA ASN A 99 -2.92 12.18 2.92
C ASN A 99 -3.03 13.53 2.22
N VAL A 100 -1.94 14.29 2.20
CA VAL A 100 -1.85 15.53 1.42
C VAL A 100 -0.67 15.41 0.46
N PHE A 101 -0.91 15.76 -0.78
CA PHE A 101 0.10 15.81 -1.84
C PHE A 101 0.20 17.24 -2.34
N LEU A 102 1.40 17.82 -2.26
CA LEU A 102 1.67 19.17 -2.72
C LEU A 102 2.61 19.15 -3.92
N GLY A 103 2.29 19.97 -4.93
CA GLY A 103 3.20 20.42 -5.96
C GLY A 103 3.79 21.75 -5.55
N LEU A 104 5.11 21.88 -5.66
CA LEU A 104 5.86 23.07 -5.32
C LEU A 104 6.50 23.62 -6.59
N ASN A 105 6.38 24.93 -6.81
CA ASN A 105 6.86 25.61 -8.03
C ASN A 105 8.32 26.07 -7.94
N LYS A 106 9.10 25.43 -7.06
CA LYS A 106 10.56 25.62 -6.93
C LYS A 106 11.28 24.29 -6.83
N SER A 107 12.54 24.30 -7.25
CA SER A 107 13.40 23.13 -7.20
C SER A 107 13.76 22.72 -5.77
N LYS A 108 14.12 21.43 -5.59
CA LYS A 108 14.62 20.90 -4.30
C LYS A 108 15.84 21.66 -3.79
N LYS A 109 16.67 22.20 -4.70
CA LYS A 109 17.89 22.96 -4.38
C LYS A 109 17.56 24.33 -3.81
N GLU A 110 16.65 25.07 -4.46
CA GLU A 110 16.20 26.39 -3.99
C GLU A 110 15.52 26.31 -2.63
N LEU A 111 14.69 25.27 -2.41
CA LEU A 111 13.97 25.04 -1.16
C LEU A 111 14.81 24.34 -0.09
N GLY A 112 16.03 23.92 -0.39
CA GLY A 112 16.88 23.18 0.55
C GLY A 112 16.30 21.84 1.00
N LEU A 113 15.48 21.20 0.14
CA LEU A 113 14.78 19.97 0.50
C LEU A 113 15.75 18.79 0.56
N LYS A 114 15.61 17.97 1.59
CA LYS A 114 16.48 16.83 1.83
C LYS A 114 15.77 15.51 1.57
N ARG A 115 16.55 14.43 1.38
CA ARG A 115 16.04 13.08 1.09
C ARG A 115 15.40 12.38 2.29
N GLN A 116 15.70 12.80 3.51
CA GLN A 116 15.15 12.18 4.71
C GLN A 116 13.66 12.49 4.90
N ASN A 117 12.96 11.57 5.53
CA ASN A 117 11.61 11.81 6.02
C ASN A 117 11.66 12.53 7.36
N MET A 118 10.63 13.33 7.63
CA MET A 118 10.39 13.93 8.93
C MET A 118 9.20 13.24 9.59
N TRP A 119 9.37 12.83 10.83
CA TRP A 119 8.29 12.46 11.73
C TRP A 119 8.17 13.56 12.77
N ALA A 120 7.10 14.32 12.71
CA ALA A 120 6.84 15.41 13.65
C ALA A 120 5.75 14.98 14.62
N PHE A 121 6.03 15.12 15.92
CA PHE A 121 5.11 14.80 17.00
C PHE A 121 4.91 16.03 17.87
N THR A 122 3.70 16.22 18.40
CA THR A 122 3.38 17.33 19.33
C THR A 122 3.79 17.05 20.77
N SER A 123 4.05 15.78 21.10
CA SER A 123 4.51 15.33 22.43
C SER A 123 5.37 14.07 22.31
N ASN A 124 6.12 13.76 23.38
CA ASN A 124 6.86 12.51 23.52
C ASN A 124 5.98 11.34 24.01
N ASP A 125 4.78 11.60 24.51
CA ASP A 125 3.79 10.57 24.87
C ASP A 125 2.99 10.18 23.61
N LEU A 126 3.63 9.38 22.74
CA LEU A 126 3.12 9.07 21.41
C LEU A 126 1.80 8.30 21.44
N ASN A 127 1.63 7.39 22.41
CA ASN A 127 0.42 6.60 22.54
C ASN A 127 -0.76 7.49 22.87
N ARG A 128 -0.60 8.31 23.91
CA ARG A 128 -1.64 9.19 24.37
C ARG A 128 -2.10 10.18 23.31
N ILE A 129 -1.17 10.91 22.65
CA ILE A 129 -1.56 11.91 21.66
C ILE A 129 -2.25 11.29 20.44
N GLY A 130 -1.84 10.07 20.06
CA GLY A 130 -2.47 9.34 18.96
C GLY A 130 -3.87 8.84 19.33
N GLU A 131 -4.01 8.24 20.50
CA GLU A 131 -5.30 7.74 21.01
C GLU A 131 -6.28 8.88 21.23
N ASP A 132 -5.88 9.95 21.94
CA ASP A 132 -6.71 11.13 22.19
C ASP A 132 -7.26 11.73 20.90
N TYR A 133 -6.40 11.85 19.86
CA TYR A 133 -6.79 12.41 18.58
C TYR A 133 -7.78 11.52 17.81
N ILE A 134 -7.52 10.21 17.75
CA ILE A 134 -8.41 9.27 17.03
C ILE A 134 -9.78 9.15 17.69
N GLN A 135 -9.88 9.39 19.01
CA GLN A 135 -11.13 9.33 19.74
C GLN A 135 -12.00 10.59 19.61
N LEU A 136 -11.46 11.69 19.05
CA LEU A 136 -12.26 12.88 18.79
C LEU A 136 -13.45 12.57 17.86
N ASP A 137 -14.55 13.25 18.07
CA ASP A 137 -15.58 13.36 17.03
C ASP A 137 -15.07 14.24 15.88
N VAL A 138 -15.77 14.21 14.74
CA VAL A 138 -15.34 14.90 13.54
C VAL A 138 -15.32 16.43 13.73
N ASP A 139 -16.25 16.98 14.49
CA ASP A 139 -16.40 18.43 14.67
C ASP A 139 -15.25 19.00 15.51
N ASN A 140 -14.71 18.22 16.43
CA ASN A 140 -13.51 18.56 17.18
C ASN A 140 -12.22 18.24 16.43
N ALA A 141 -12.21 17.18 15.60
CA ALA A 141 -11.03 16.77 14.85
C ALA A 141 -10.62 17.76 13.76
N ILE A 142 -11.58 18.49 13.16
CA ILE A 142 -11.30 19.48 12.09
C ILE A 142 -10.48 20.67 12.56
N ASP A 143 -10.56 21.02 13.85
CA ASP A 143 -9.85 22.16 14.46
C ASP A 143 -8.71 21.75 15.40
N ALA A 144 -8.57 20.44 15.66
CA ALA A 144 -7.55 19.94 16.57
C ALA A 144 -6.14 20.03 15.99
N GLU A 145 -5.16 20.26 16.87
CA GLU A 145 -3.75 20.10 16.50
C GLU A 145 -3.47 18.63 16.14
N ILE A 146 -2.89 18.41 14.97
CA ILE A 146 -2.58 17.07 14.48
C ILE A 146 -1.35 16.53 15.22
N PRO A 147 -1.48 15.41 15.96
CA PRO A 147 -0.44 14.96 16.88
C PRO A 147 0.78 14.36 16.19
N LEU A 148 0.61 13.87 14.97
CA LEU A 148 1.63 13.20 14.18
C LEU A 148 1.57 13.62 12.72
N LEU A 149 2.67 14.08 12.17
CA LEU A 149 2.84 14.25 10.73
C LEU A 149 4.05 13.46 10.23
N PHE A 150 3.81 12.63 9.23
CA PHE A 150 4.88 12.09 8.39
C PHE A 150 5.03 12.98 7.16
N ILE A 151 6.17 13.63 7.00
CA ILE A 151 6.45 14.57 5.92
C ILE A 151 7.59 14.02 5.06
N SER A 152 7.40 14.02 3.75
CA SER A 152 8.34 13.48 2.79
C SER A 152 8.41 14.36 1.55
N PHE A 153 9.60 14.47 0.95
CA PHE A 153 9.84 15.16 -0.31
C PHE A 153 10.28 14.15 -1.38
N PRO A 154 9.33 13.50 -2.10
CA PRO A 154 9.64 12.46 -3.08
C PRO A 154 10.58 12.92 -4.19
N SER A 155 10.42 14.12 -4.70
CA SER A 155 11.29 14.73 -5.70
C SER A 155 12.76 14.85 -5.25
N ALA A 156 12.99 15.08 -3.96
CA ALA A 156 14.35 15.15 -3.41
C ALA A 156 15.04 13.78 -3.33
N LYS A 157 14.27 12.68 -3.36
CA LYS A 157 14.77 11.30 -3.29
C LYS A 157 15.07 10.70 -4.66
N ASP A 158 14.40 11.18 -5.68
CA ASP A 158 14.60 10.73 -7.05
C ASP A 158 15.83 11.46 -7.65
N PRO A 159 16.93 10.73 -7.95
CA PRO A 159 18.11 11.34 -8.54
C PRO A 159 17.88 11.79 -10.00
N GLN A 160 16.84 11.27 -10.64
CA GLN A 160 16.48 11.59 -12.02
C GLN A 160 15.31 12.57 -12.15
N TRP A 161 14.80 13.09 -11.02
CA TRP A 161 13.63 13.96 -11.02
C TRP A 161 13.75 15.13 -12.00
N GLU A 162 14.88 15.81 -11.96
CA GLU A 162 15.17 17.00 -12.79
C GLU A 162 15.45 16.67 -14.27
N ASN A 163 15.65 15.39 -14.60
CA ASN A 163 15.87 14.93 -15.97
C ASN A 163 14.54 14.73 -16.74
N HIS A 164 13.42 14.83 -16.06
CA HIS A 164 12.12 14.76 -16.73
C HIS A 164 11.66 16.16 -17.17
N PRO A 165 11.27 16.34 -18.44
CA PRO A 165 10.82 17.63 -18.96
C PRO A 165 9.72 18.26 -18.10
N GLY A 166 9.91 19.54 -17.73
CA GLY A 166 8.96 20.32 -16.94
C GLY A 166 9.00 20.06 -15.43
N ARG A 167 10.02 19.34 -14.93
CA ARG A 167 10.22 19.08 -13.49
C ARG A 167 11.46 19.75 -12.92
N GLU A 168 12.24 20.45 -13.72
CA GLU A 168 13.54 21.02 -13.38
C GLU A 168 13.44 22.01 -12.21
N GLU A 169 12.39 22.85 -12.24
CA GLU A 169 12.13 23.89 -11.23
C GLU A 169 10.95 23.53 -10.31
N LYS A 170 10.63 22.23 -10.17
CA LYS A 170 9.50 21.77 -9.37
C LYS A 170 9.91 20.75 -8.33
N SER A 171 9.15 20.72 -7.24
CA SER A 171 9.31 19.73 -6.18
C SER A 171 7.96 19.19 -5.73
N THR A 172 7.97 18.14 -4.93
CA THR A 172 6.77 17.54 -4.36
C THR A 172 6.92 17.30 -2.88
N CYS A 173 5.81 17.46 -2.15
CA CYS A 173 5.71 17.09 -0.75
C CYS A 173 4.55 16.12 -0.57
N ALA A 174 4.73 15.13 0.28
CA ALA A 174 3.67 14.22 0.72
C ALA A 174 3.61 14.25 2.25
N ILE A 175 2.41 14.45 2.79
CA ILE A 175 2.15 14.53 4.21
C ILE A 175 1.11 13.48 4.55
N VAL A 176 1.33 12.72 5.63
CA VAL A 176 0.41 11.68 6.09
C VAL A 176 0.18 11.83 7.58
N THR A 177 -1.05 11.66 8.00
CA THR A 177 -1.43 11.57 9.42
C THR A 177 -2.46 10.49 9.67
N LEU A 178 -2.68 10.16 10.94
CA LEU A 178 -3.72 9.25 11.37
C LEU A 178 -5.11 9.88 11.16
N ALA A 179 -6.11 9.03 10.91
CA ALA A 179 -7.49 9.46 10.83
C ALA A 179 -8.43 8.35 11.34
N ASN A 180 -9.53 8.74 11.99
CA ASN A 180 -10.56 7.80 12.34
C ASN A 180 -11.47 7.55 11.12
N TRP A 181 -11.74 6.28 10.82
CA TRP A 181 -12.67 5.87 9.78
C TRP A 181 -14.08 6.46 10.00
N GLU A 182 -14.54 6.50 11.24
CA GLU A 182 -15.90 6.97 11.59
C GLU A 182 -16.16 8.43 11.19
N TRP A 183 -15.12 9.28 11.09
CA TRP A 183 -15.25 10.65 10.60
C TRP A 183 -15.76 10.73 9.16
N PHE A 184 -15.47 9.71 8.35
CA PHE A 184 -15.74 9.68 6.91
C PHE A 184 -16.72 8.59 6.47
N LYS A 185 -17.07 7.66 7.34
CA LYS A 185 -17.88 6.47 7.03
C LYS A 185 -19.22 6.80 6.37
N LYS A 186 -19.89 7.87 6.78
CA LYS A 186 -21.18 8.28 6.20
C LYS A 186 -21.13 8.55 4.70
N TRP A 187 -19.93 8.74 4.11
CA TRP A 187 -19.72 8.93 2.67
C TRP A 187 -19.11 7.72 1.97
N GLU A 188 -19.06 6.56 2.62
CA GLU A 188 -18.37 5.38 2.08
C GLU A 188 -18.94 4.86 0.76
N ASP A 189 -20.27 4.97 0.57
CA ASP A 189 -20.97 4.52 -0.63
C ASP A 189 -21.15 5.64 -1.67
N ALA A 190 -20.75 6.86 -1.36
CA ALA A 190 -20.87 7.97 -2.28
C ALA A 190 -19.81 7.88 -3.39
N ALA A 191 -20.24 8.16 -4.62
CA ALA A 191 -19.37 8.09 -5.78
C ALA A 191 -18.18 9.06 -5.65
N LEU A 192 -17.02 8.67 -6.18
CA LEU A 192 -15.82 9.49 -6.21
C LEU A 192 -16.13 10.87 -6.84
N LYS A 193 -15.64 11.94 -6.21
CA LYS A 193 -15.88 13.34 -6.60
C LYS A 193 -17.36 13.78 -6.58
N LYS A 194 -18.24 13.04 -5.92
CA LYS A 194 -19.66 13.37 -5.75
C LYS A 194 -20.12 13.15 -4.30
N ARG A 195 -19.28 13.46 -3.32
CA ARG A 195 -19.55 13.24 -1.89
C ARG A 195 -20.22 14.43 -1.20
N GLY A 196 -20.29 15.58 -1.90
CA GLY A 196 -20.97 16.80 -1.44
C GLY A 196 -20.09 17.73 -0.59
N ASP A 197 -20.61 18.95 -0.37
CA ASP A 197 -19.85 20.05 0.23
C ASP A 197 -19.39 19.74 1.66
N ASN A 198 -20.22 19.13 2.50
CA ASN A 198 -19.88 18.76 3.86
C ASN A 198 -18.70 17.76 3.93
N TYR A 199 -18.57 16.87 2.94
CA TYR A 199 -17.40 15.99 2.84
C TYR A 199 -16.14 16.78 2.52
N ASP A 200 -16.25 17.70 1.55
CA ASP A 200 -15.11 18.51 1.13
C ASP A 200 -14.69 19.49 2.24
N GLU A 201 -15.63 20.02 3.02
CA GLU A 201 -15.35 20.85 4.18
C GLU A 201 -14.50 20.09 5.22
N VAL A 202 -14.97 18.94 5.70
CA VAL A 202 -14.24 18.11 6.68
C VAL A 202 -12.86 17.71 6.16
N LYS A 203 -12.81 17.18 4.93
CA LYS A 203 -11.55 16.76 4.31
C LYS A 203 -10.56 17.90 4.18
N ASN A 204 -11.02 19.06 3.71
CA ASN A 204 -10.16 20.21 3.46
C ASN A 204 -9.71 20.86 4.77
N SER A 205 -10.57 20.94 5.80
CA SER A 205 -10.17 21.48 7.11
C SER A 205 -9.00 20.71 7.70
N ILE A 206 -9.12 19.37 7.79
CA ILE A 206 -8.00 18.54 8.29
C ILE A 206 -6.77 18.67 7.37
N GLY A 207 -6.98 18.65 6.05
CA GLY A 207 -5.87 18.81 5.09
C GLY A 207 -5.15 20.14 5.21
N HIS A 208 -5.87 21.24 5.45
CA HIS A 208 -5.27 22.56 5.68
C HIS A 208 -4.48 22.59 6.99
N GLN A 209 -4.97 21.97 8.08
CA GLN A 209 -4.20 21.84 9.32
C GLN A 209 -2.87 21.10 9.08
N MET A 210 -2.88 20.01 8.30
CA MET A 210 -1.66 19.30 7.91
C MET A 210 -0.68 20.20 7.16
N ILE A 211 -1.17 21.01 6.22
CA ILE A 211 -0.35 21.93 5.43
C ILE A 211 0.22 23.03 6.33
N GLU A 212 -0.61 23.65 7.17
CA GLU A 212 -0.20 24.74 8.06
C GLU A 212 0.88 24.29 9.06
N GLN A 213 0.70 23.13 9.68
CA GLN A 213 1.71 22.56 10.59
C GLN A 213 3.00 22.17 9.83
N THR A 214 2.89 21.67 8.61
CA THR A 214 4.06 21.41 7.76
C THR A 214 4.78 22.70 7.40
N CYS A 215 4.07 23.78 7.06
CA CYS A 215 4.65 25.08 6.77
C CYS A 215 5.30 25.76 7.99
N LYS A 216 4.89 25.41 9.22
CA LYS A 216 5.63 25.85 10.42
C LYS A 216 7.02 25.21 10.51
N LEU A 217 7.14 23.96 10.08
CA LEU A 217 8.41 23.21 10.07
C LEU A 217 9.28 23.51 8.83
N TYR A 218 8.63 23.83 7.72
CA TYR A 218 9.25 24.17 6.42
C TYR A 218 8.69 25.46 5.87
N PRO A 219 8.97 26.63 6.50
CA PRO A 219 8.37 27.91 6.10
C PRO A 219 8.67 28.30 4.65
N GLN A 220 9.78 27.84 4.09
CA GLN A 220 10.19 28.12 2.72
C GLN A 220 9.28 27.50 1.65
N ILE A 221 8.41 26.54 1.99
CA ILE A 221 7.49 25.93 1.01
C ILE A 221 6.15 26.68 0.91
N ARG A 222 5.78 27.51 1.89
CA ARG A 222 4.46 28.12 2.02
C ARG A 222 4.00 28.83 0.74
N ASP A 223 4.83 29.73 0.24
CA ASP A 223 4.51 30.54 -0.94
C ASP A 223 4.83 29.85 -2.27
N CYS A 224 5.19 28.57 -2.20
CA CYS A 224 5.58 27.77 -3.37
C CYS A 224 4.59 26.68 -3.71
N ILE A 225 3.49 26.55 -2.96
CA ILE A 225 2.46 25.55 -3.19
C ILE A 225 1.60 26.00 -4.38
N ASP A 226 1.69 25.28 -5.51
CA ASP A 226 0.87 25.54 -6.70
C ASP A 226 -0.14 24.42 -7.01
N PHE A 227 -0.03 23.30 -6.32
CA PHE A 227 -0.96 22.18 -6.43
C PHE A 227 -1.19 21.53 -5.06
N THR A 228 -2.44 21.18 -4.78
CA THR A 228 -2.83 20.46 -3.57
C THR A 228 -3.87 19.39 -3.89
N GLU A 229 -3.62 18.17 -3.44
CA GLU A 229 -4.58 17.06 -3.47
C GLU A 229 -4.68 16.46 -2.07
N ILE A 230 -5.90 16.29 -1.56
CA ILE A 230 -6.16 15.76 -0.23
C ILE A 230 -6.93 14.45 -0.34
N GLY A 231 -6.38 13.38 0.19
CA GLY A 231 -6.99 12.06 0.28
C GLY A 231 -7.46 11.76 1.71
N SER A 232 -8.70 11.29 1.83
CA SER A 232 -9.32 10.88 3.09
C SER A 232 -9.38 9.34 3.22
N PRO A 233 -9.80 8.77 4.35
CA PRO A 233 -10.05 7.34 4.51
C PRO A 233 -10.93 6.72 3.42
N VAL A 234 -12.02 7.41 2.98
CA VAL A 234 -12.85 6.92 1.85
C VAL A 234 -12.15 7.02 0.50
N THR A 235 -11.15 7.88 0.35
CA THR A 235 -10.27 7.89 -0.84
C THR A 235 -9.38 6.64 -0.84
N ASN A 236 -8.81 6.29 0.31
CA ASN A 236 -8.03 5.06 0.49
C ASN A 236 -8.89 3.81 0.21
N LYS A 237 -10.11 3.74 0.80
CA LYS A 237 -11.07 2.66 0.49
C LYS A 237 -11.31 2.52 -1.00
N HIS A 238 -11.49 3.62 -1.72
CA HIS A 238 -11.75 3.59 -3.15
C HIS A 238 -10.57 3.05 -3.97
N TYR A 239 -9.34 3.51 -3.68
CA TYR A 239 -8.18 3.19 -4.51
C TYR A 239 -7.45 1.90 -4.10
N ILE A 240 -7.40 1.58 -2.81
CA ILE A 240 -6.68 0.41 -2.31
C ILE A 240 -7.61 -0.68 -1.75
N ALA A 241 -8.93 -0.46 -1.85
CA ALA A 241 -9.99 -1.38 -1.47
C ALA A 241 -9.97 -1.85 -0.01
N GLN A 242 -9.29 -1.14 0.87
CA GLN A 242 -9.28 -1.47 2.30
C GLN A 242 -10.62 -1.05 2.94
N PRO A 243 -11.31 -1.95 3.66
CA PRO A 243 -12.69 -1.75 4.12
C PRO A 243 -12.91 -0.49 4.97
N HIS A 244 -11.94 -0.11 5.77
CA HIS A 244 -12.01 1.02 6.71
C HIS A 244 -11.00 2.14 6.37
N GLY A 245 -10.52 2.18 5.12
CA GLY A 245 -9.55 3.18 4.67
C GLY A 245 -8.16 3.06 5.31
N GLU A 246 -7.88 1.94 5.97
CA GLU A 246 -6.59 1.63 6.55
C GLU A 246 -5.49 1.54 5.49
N ILE A 247 -4.30 2.06 5.80
CA ILE A 247 -3.18 2.06 4.84
C ILE A 247 -2.22 0.87 5.04
N TYR A 248 -2.32 0.20 6.19
CA TYR A 248 -1.42 -0.88 6.57
C TYR A 248 -2.09 -2.23 6.83
N GLY A 249 -3.34 -2.42 6.37
CA GLY A 249 -4.08 -3.66 6.55
C GLY A 249 -4.46 -3.90 8.01
N LEU A 250 -4.15 -5.07 8.55
CA LEU A 250 -4.39 -5.40 9.95
C LEU A 250 -3.61 -4.49 10.91
N ASP A 251 -4.22 -4.17 12.04
CA ASP A 251 -3.58 -3.39 13.09
C ASP A 251 -2.29 -4.04 13.59
N HIS A 252 -1.30 -3.21 13.94
CA HIS A 252 0.00 -3.66 14.43
C HIS A 252 0.01 -3.70 15.97
N SER A 253 -1.05 -4.27 16.52
CA SER A 253 -1.22 -4.46 17.96
C SER A 253 -0.39 -5.65 18.50
N ILE A 254 -0.26 -5.72 19.82
CA ILE A 254 0.44 -6.82 20.50
C ILE A 254 -0.22 -8.17 20.17
N GLU A 255 -1.55 -8.20 20.09
CA GLU A 255 -2.32 -9.41 19.77
C GLU A 255 -1.97 -9.98 18.41
N ARG A 256 -1.70 -9.11 17.41
CA ARG A 256 -1.28 -9.55 16.09
C ARG A 256 0.10 -10.21 16.11
N PHE A 257 1.01 -9.72 16.93
CA PHE A 257 2.38 -10.23 17.04
C PHE A 257 2.56 -11.28 18.14
N ASP A 258 1.48 -11.69 18.81
CA ASP A 258 1.51 -12.86 19.66
C ASP A 258 2.01 -14.09 18.90
N PRO A 259 2.94 -14.89 19.44
CA PRO A 259 3.53 -16.04 18.73
C PRO A 259 2.49 -17.02 18.18
N MET A 260 1.39 -17.24 18.88
CA MET A 260 0.33 -18.14 18.42
C MET A 260 -0.48 -17.53 17.27
N MET A 261 -0.67 -16.21 17.28
CA MET A 261 -1.33 -15.51 16.18
C MET A 261 -0.44 -15.47 14.93
N VAL A 262 0.84 -15.15 15.07
CA VAL A 262 1.83 -15.21 13.98
C VAL A 262 1.91 -16.61 13.38
N ALA A 263 1.85 -17.67 14.19
CA ALA A 263 1.83 -19.04 13.72
C ALA A 263 0.55 -19.40 12.93
N LYS A 264 -0.56 -18.70 13.15
CA LYS A 264 -1.81 -18.84 12.38
C LYS A 264 -1.84 -18.00 11.11
N LEU A 265 -1.22 -16.82 11.12
CA LEU A 265 -1.14 -15.91 9.97
C LEU A 265 -0.12 -16.40 8.93
N ARG A 266 -0.43 -17.49 8.24
CA ARG A 266 0.47 -18.13 7.27
C ARG A 266 0.08 -17.80 5.83
N PRO A 267 1.05 -17.82 4.89
CA PRO A 267 0.75 -17.77 3.46
C PRO A 267 -0.13 -18.94 2.98
N ALA A 268 0.12 -20.17 3.45
CA ALA A 268 -0.71 -21.33 3.14
C ALA A 268 -1.95 -21.35 4.04
N THR A 269 -3.14 -21.29 3.43
CA THR A 269 -4.41 -21.32 4.15
C THR A 269 -4.95 -22.73 4.35
N ASP A 270 -5.97 -22.86 5.21
CA ASP A 270 -6.77 -24.07 5.36
C ASP A 270 -7.78 -24.32 4.23
N VAL A 271 -7.89 -23.38 3.28
CA VAL A 271 -8.72 -23.53 2.08
C VAL A 271 -7.86 -24.04 0.93
N PRO A 272 -8.11 -25.27 0.42
CA PRO A 272 -7.29 -25.83 -0.65
C PRO A 272 -7.22 -24.94 -1.89
N GLY A 273 -6.00 -24.70 -2.38
CA GLY A 273 -5.73 -23.85 -3.55
C GLY A 273 -5.71 -22.35 -3.28
N LEU A 274 -5.93 -21.90 -2.04
CA LEU A 274 -5.83 -20.49 -1.64
C LEU A 274 -4.56 -20.24 -0.83
N PHE A 275 -3.80 -19.25 -1.26
CA PHE A 275 -2.63 -18.72 -0.55
C PHE A 275 -2.80 -17.22 -0.29
N LEU A 276 -2.10 -16.73 0.70
CA LEU A 276 -2.09 -15.31 1.10
C LEU A 276 -0.71 -14.70 0.94
N THR A 277 -0.69 -13.41 0.70
CA THR A 277 0.52 -12.59 0.69
C THR A 277 0.17 -11.14 1.07
N GLY A 278 1.16 -10.27 1.11
CA GLY A 278 0.94 -8.86 1.44
C GLY A 278 1.18 -8.55 2.92
N GLN A 279 0.92 -7.31 3.28
CA GLN A 279 1.27 -6.79 4.60
C GLN A 279 0.53 -7.44 5.78
N ASP A 280 -0.63 -8.03 5.56
CA ASP A 280 -1.37 -8.75 6.61
C ASP A 280 -0.66 -10.03 7.06
N ILE A 281 0.17 -10.62 6.20
CA ILE A 281 0.85 -11.89 6.47
C ILE A 281 2.18 -11.68 7.21
N LEU A 282 2.90 -10.60 6.91
CA LEU A 282 4.20 -10.35 7.56
C LEU A 282 4.19 -9.05 8.39
N SER A 283 4.23 -7.92 7.73
CA SER A 283 4.33 -6.61 8.38
C SER A 283 3.90 -5.50 7.43
N CYS A 284 3.68 -4.32 7.99
CA CYS A 284 3.24 -3.15 7.24
C CYS A 284 4.27 -2.63 6.24
N GLY A 285 3.75 -1.90 5.29
CA GLY A 285 4.50 -1.09 4.35
C GLY A 285 5.17 -1.89 3.24
N PHE A 286 6.04 -1.19 2.51
CA PHE A 286 6.65 -1.74 1.30
C PHE A 286 7.50 -2.99 1.56
N THR A 287 8.40 -2.91 2.53
CA THR A 287 9.31 -4.02 2.85
C THR A 287 8.56 -5.24 3.34
N GLY A 288 7.59 -5.05 4.24
CA GLY A 288 6.75 -6.13 4.75
C GLY A 288 5.97 -6.82 3.64
N ALA A 289 5.33 -6.06 2.75
CA ALA A 289 4.59 -6.61 1.62
C ALA A 289 5.50 -7.33 0.60
N LEU A 290 6.71 -6.82 0.35
CA LEU A 290 7.68 -7.44 -0.55
C LEU A 290 8.15 -8.81 -0.02
N PHE A 291 8.57 -8.86 1.24
CA PHE A 291 8.97 -10.12 1.86
C PHE A 291 7.81 -11.10 2.04
N ALA A 292 6.59 -10.60 2.30
CA ALA A 292 5.40 -11.43 2.26
C ALA A 292 5.19 -12.08 0.88
N GLY A 293 5.55 -11.38 -0.21
CA GLY A 293 5.58 -11.94 -1.55
C GLY A 293 6.54 -13.12 -1.68
N VAL A 294 7.74 -13.03 -1.11
CA VAL A 294 8.73 -14.11 -1.10
C VAL A 294 8.20 -15.32 -0.33
N ILE A 295 7.70 -15.12 0.89
CA ILE A 295 7.18 -16.24 1.70
C ILE A 295 5.89 -16.83 1.12
N GLY A 296 5.04 -16.01 0.48
CA GLY A 296 3.87 -16.46 -0.25
C GLY A 296 4.23 -17.35 -1.46
N ALA A 297 5.21 -16.90 -2.26
CA ALA A 297 5.74 -17.69 -3.37
C ALA A 297 6.37 -19.01 -2.89
N GLN A 298 7.13 -18.97 -1.79
CA GLN A 298 7.71 -20.15 -1.17
C GLN A 298 6.63 -21.17 -0.75
N ALA A 299 5.56 -20.71 -0.12
CA ALA A 299 4.45 -21.57 0.28
C ALA A 299 3.71 -22.17 -0.93
N ALA A 300 3.46 -21.37 -1.97
CA ALA A 300 2.77 -21.81 -3.19
C ALA A 300 3.60 -22.81 -4.01
N LEU A 301 4.92 -22.63 -4.05
CA LEU A 301 5.85 -23.48 -4.80
C LEU A 301 6.36 -24.69 -4.02
N GLY A 302 6.18 -24.71 -2.69
CA GLY A 302 6.68 -25.78 -1.81
C GLY A 302 8.22 -25.87 -1.77
N ARG A 303 8.95 -24.76 -2.03
CA ARG A 303 10.43 -24.72 -2.03
C ARG A 303 11.00 -23.44 -1.42
N ASN A 304 12.29 -23.47 -1.07
CA ASN A 304 12.98 -22.31 -0.48
C ASN A 304 13.34 -21.25 -1.53
N VAL A 305 12.43 -20.30 -1.77
CA VAL A 305 12.62 -19.18 -2.69
C VAL A 305 13.67 -18.19 -2.17
N MET A 306 13.82 -18.04 -0.84
CA MET A 306 14.84 -17.16 -0.25
C MET A 306 16.25 -17.67 -0.59
N GLY A 307 16.47 -18.97 -0.55
CA GLY A 307 17.74 -19.58 -0.98
C GLY A 307 18.04 -19.31 -2.46
N ASP A 308 17.02 -19.34 -3.32
CA ASP A 308 17.18 -18.99 -4.73
C ASP A 308 17.59 -17.52 -4.91
N LEU A 309 16.97 -16.60 -4.15
CA LEU A 309 17.31 -15.17 -4.20
C LEU A 309 18.74 -14.90 -3.71
N ILE A 310 19.18 -15.53 -2.63
CA ILE A 310 20.55 -15.40 -2.12
C ILE A 310 21.55 -15.94 -3.15
N SER A 311 21.24 -17.10 -3.75
CA SER A 311 22.08 -17.67 -4.80
C SER A 311 22.21 -16.77 -6.03
N LEU A 312 21.08 -16.16 -6.44
CA LEU A 312 21.07 -15.20 -7.54
C LEU A 312 21.90 -13.94 -7.19
N HIS A 313 21.72 -13.39 -5.99
CA HIS A 313 22.50 -12.25 -5.52
C HIS A 313 24.01 -12.52 -5.58
N ASN A 314 24.46 -13.64 -5.01
CA ASN A 314 25.87 -14.02 -5.03
C ASN A 314 26.43 -14.21 -6.45
N LYS A 315 25.62 -14.74 -7.38
CA LYS A 315 26.01 -14.86 -8.79
C LYS A 315 26.15 -13.50 -9.46
N LEU A 316 25.24 -12.55 -9.18
CA LEU A 316 25.31 -11.19 -9.73
C LEU A 316 26.55 -10.45 -9.20
N GLU A 317 26.81 -10.51 -7.90
CA GLU A 317 28.03 -9.89 -7.33
C GLU A 317 29.31 -10.48 -7.92
N SER A 318 29.39 -11.81 -8.04
CA SER A 318 30.58 -12.47 -8.60
C SER A 318 30.81 -12.22 -10.09
N SER A 319 29.76 -11.82 -10.84
CA SER A 319 29.85 -11.50 -12.28
C SER A 319 30.17 -10.02 -12.56
N ASN A 320 30.36 -9.18 -11.54
CA ASN A 320 30.48 -7.72 -11.69
C ASN A 320 29.30 -7.08 -12.49
N ALA A 321 28.16 -7.79 -12.60
CA ALA A 321 26.98 -7.28 -13.27
C ALA A 321 26.42 -6.08 -12.51
N SER A 322 26.25 -4.96 -13.19
CA SER A 322 25.65 -3.77 -12.58
C SER A 322 24.14 -3.96 -12.40
N ILE A 323 23.56 -3.21 -11.47
CA ILE A 323 22.09 -3.13 -11.32
C ILE A 323 21.44 -2.67 -12.64
N THR A 324 22.17 -1.93 -13.48
CA THR A 324 21.73 -1.46 -14.79
C THR A 324 21.59 -2.62 -15.78
N ASP A 325 22.51 -3.59 -15.76
CA ASP A 325 22.48 -4.77 -16.62
C ASP A 325 21.28 -5.67 -16.28
N VAL A 326 20.99 -5.83 -14.99
CA VAL A 326 19.80 -6.56 -14.51
C VAL A 326 18.51 -5.85 -14.95
N ARG A 327 18.45 -4.52 -14.90
CA ARG A 327 17.30 -3.72 -15.37
C ARG A 327 17.12 -3.82 -16.89
N ALA A 328 18.20 -3.89 -17.65
CA ALA A 328 18.17 -4.11 -19.09
C ALA A 328 17.72 -5.52 -19.49
N GLY A 329 17.49 -6.41 -18.51
CA GLY A 329 17.09 -7.79 -18.75
C GLY A 329 18.23 -8.70 -19.20
N VAL A 330 19.46 -8.26 -19.01
CA VAL A 330 20.66 -9.06 -19.27
C VAL A 330 20.78 -10.09 -18.14
N TYR A 331 20.62 -11.36 -18.48
CA TYR A 331 20.80 -12.47 -17.53
C TYR A 331 22.28 -12.85 -17.45
N ILE A 332 22.68 -13.47 -16.31
CA ILE A 332 24.06 -13.94 -16.08
C ILE A 332 24.58 -14.83 -17.20
N GLU A 333 23.70 -15.56 -17.89
CA GLU A 333 24.03 -16.40 -19.04
C GLU A 333 24.41 -15.58 -20.28
N ASP A 334 23.82 -14.38 -20.43
CA ASP A 334 24.13 -13.46 -21.54
C ASP A 334 25.42 -12.68 -21.26
N VAL A 335 25.72 -12.35 -20.04
CA VAL A 335 26.98 -11.68 -19.64
C VAL A 335 28.18 -12.60 -19.88
N LYS A 336 28.03 -13.91 -19.62
CA LYS A 336 29.10 -14.90 -19.88
C LYS A 336 29.34 -15.20 -21.35
N LYS A 337 28.40 -14.93 -22.25
CA LYS A 337 28.58 -15.11 -23.70
C LYS A 337 29.29 -13.95 -24.37
N ASN A 338 29.36 -12.79 -23.71
CA ASN A 338 29.96 -11.57 -24.24
C ASN A 338 31.33 -11.24 -23.60
N GLN A 339 31.86 -12.12 -22.74
CA GLN A 339 33.24 -12.12 -22.21
C GLN A 339 34.01 -13.31 -22.81
#